data_c05119bd32d4efdc2e91373fcb7b6669
#
_entry.id   c05119bd32d4efdc2e91373fcb7b6669
#
_cell.length_a   1.000
_cell.length_b   1.000
_cell.length_c   1.000
_cell.angle_alpha   90.00
_cell.angle_beta   90.00
_cell.angle_gamma   90.00
#
_symmetry.space_group_name_H-M   'P 1'
#
loop_
_entity.id
_entity.type
_entity.pdbx_description
1 polymer ?
#
loop_
_entity_poly.entity_id
_entity_poly.type
_entity_poly.pdbx_seq_one_letter_code
_entity_poly.pdbx_strand_id
1 'polypeptide(L)'
;MVTGGASGIGAATCRTLAAAGAQVTIADIDEAGAEALSRELPGAAVLILDITDEAAVNAAFARIRALDILVNNAGIGLVGGVEQTELADFTRLFQVNVQGMFLVTRAAMPLLLPSHGSIVNIGSVAGLVGVKKRFAYCATKGAVIAMTRQLAVDYPAELRVNCICPGTVDTPFVDAYLEKYHRHEKEKVRAELNQRQPIGRLGRPEEIANLALYLCSAEAEFVTGSVITIDGGWTAG
;
A
#
# COMPACT_ATOMS: atom_id res chain seq x y z
N MET A 1 8.14 -7.17 6.18
CA MET A 1 7.91 -5.74 6.57
C MET A 1 6.69 -5.19 5.85
N VAL A 2 5.86 -4.38 6.52
CA VAL A 2 4.72 -3.67 5.94
C VAL A 2 4.85 -2.19 6.26
N THR A 3 4.93 -1.31 5.24
CA THR A 3 4.92 0.14 5.44
C THR A 3 3.49 0.66 5.53
N GLY A 4 3.24 1.71 6.34
CA GLY A 4 1.88 2.12 6.69
C GLY A 4 1.13 1.00 7.41
N GLY A 5 1.86 0.26 8.25
CA GLY A 5 1.40 -0.98 8.86
C GLY A 5 0.49 -0.79 10.08
N ALA A 6 0.39 0.43 10.62
CA ALA A 6 -0.34 0.69 11.86
C ALA A 6 -1.88 0.70 11.69
N SER A 7 -2.40 0.85 10.47
CA SER A 7 -3.84 0.98 10.26
C SER A 7 -4.33 0.39 8.94
N GLY A 8 -5.64 0.28 8.77
CA GLY A 8 -6.32 -0.07 7.52
C GLY A 8 -5.79 -1.34 6.86
N ILE A 9 -5.49 -1.27 5.56
CA ILE A 9 -4.95 -2.39 4.76
C ILE A 9 -3.63 -2.88 5.33
N GLY A 10 -2.74 -1.97 5.77
CA GLY A 10 -1.45 -2.33 6.34
C GLY A 10 -1.60 -3.18 7.61
N ALA A 11 -2.44 -2.76 8.54
CA ALA A 11 -2.68 -3.49 9.79
C ALA A 11 -3.32 -4.86 9.52
N ALA A 12 -4.30 -4.94 8.62
CA ALA A 12 -4.87 -6.22 8.19
C ALA A 12 -3.82 -7.13 7.56
N THR A 13 -2.92 -6.57 6.73
CA THR A 13 -1.80 -7.31 6.12
C THR A 13 -0.84 -7.84 7.18
N CYS A 14 -0.50 -7.02 8.18
CA CYS A 14 0.33 -7.46 9.31
C CYS A 14 -0.30 -8.63 10.05
N ARG A 15 -1.61 -8.54 10.38
CA ARG A 15 -2.34 -9.63 11.05
C ARG A 15 -2.37 -10.89 10.20
N THR A 16 -2.68 -10.77 8.92
CA THR A 16 -2.78 -11.91 8.00
C THR A 16 -1.43 -12.62 7.83
N LEU A 17 -0.34 -11.87 7.64
CA LEU A 17 1.01 -12.43 7.53
C LEU A 17 1.47 -13.08 8.83
N ALA A 18 1.22 -12.45 9.99
CA ALA A 18 1.53 -13.03 11.29
C ALA A 18 0.78 -14.33 11.56
N ALA A 19 -0.51 -14.38 11.22
CA ALA A 19 -1.33 -15.59 11.34
C ALA A 19 -0.82 -16.73 10.44
N ALA A 20 -0.18 -16.41 9.32
CA ALA A 20 0.49 -17.37 8.44
C ALA A 20 1.91 -17.75 8.90
N GLY A 21 2.36 -17.28 10.07
CA GLY A 21 3.65 -17.65 10.68
C GLY A 21 4.80 -16.71 10.33
N ALA A 22 4.59 -15.60 9.61
CA ALA A 22 5.64 -14.65 9.30
C ALA A 22 6.03 -13.81 10.53
N GLN A 23 7.32 -13.52 10.68
CA GLN A 23 7.80 -12.49 11.60
C GLN A 23 7.57 -11.11 10.97
N VAL A 24 6.66 -10.33 11.56
CA VAL A 24 6.21 -9.07 10.98
C VAL A 24 6.99 -7.90 11.56
N THR A 25 7.43 -6.99 10.69
CA THR A 25 7.86 -5.64 11.06
C THR A 25 6.78 -4.65 10.64
N ILE A 26 6.18 -3.96 11.60
CA ILE A 26 5.19 -2.90 11.40
C ILE A 26 5.96 -1.60 11.24
N ALA A 27 6.06 -1.07 10.01
CA ALA A 27 6.74 0.18 9.73
C ALA A 27 5.71 1.30 9.53
N ASP A 28 5.71 2.32 10.39
CA ASP A 28 4.76 3.43 10.31
C ASP A 28 5.35 4.69 10.97
N ILE A 29 4.78 5.86 10.68
CA ILE A 29 5.03 7.10 11.40
C ILE A 29 4.14 7.23 12.66
N ASP A 30 3.03 6.49 12.71
CA ASP A 30 2.13 6.43 13.86
C ASP A 30 2.64 5.41 14.88
N GLU A 31 3.46 5.91 15.82
CA GLU A 31 4.03 5.10 16.89
C GLU A 31 2.96 4.43 17.75
N ALA A 32 1.93 5.19 18.16
CA ALA A 32 0.88 4.67 19.02
C ALA A 32 0.08 3.54 18.37
N GLY A 33 -0.27 3.71 17.08
CA GLY A 33 -0.97 2.70 16.30
C GLY A 33 -0.12 1.45 16.06
N ALA A 34 1.16 1.64 15.72
CA ALA A 34 2.09 0.52 15.51
C ALA A 34 2.34 -0.29 16.78
N GLU A 35 2.52 0.38 17.91
CA GLU A 35 2.66 -0.29 19.22
C GLU A 35 1.37 -0.99 19.66
N ALA A 36 0.19 -0.38 19.42
CA ALA A 36 -1.07 -1.04 19.72
C ALA A 36 -1.22 -2.34 18.93
N LEU A 37 -0.93 -2.31 17.64
CA LEU A 37 -0.98 -3.50 16.80
C LEU A 37 0.07 -4.54 17.20
N SER A 38 1.28 -4.14 17.56
CA SER A 38 2.34 -5.09 17.96
C SER A 38 1.96 -5.89 19.22
N ARG A 39 1.20 -5.30 20.14
CA ARG A 39 0.67 -6.00 21.31
C ARG A 39 -0.34 -7.12 20.97
N GLU A 40 -1.01 -6.99 19.81
CA GLU A 40 -1.89 -8.04 19.28
C GLU A 40 -1.14 -9.17 18.57
N LEU A 41 0.10 -8.89 18.09
CA LEU A 41 0.89 -9.77 17.24
C LEU A 41 2.17 -10.22 17.93
N PRO A 42 2.17 -11.36 18.64
CA PRO A 42 3.35 -11.84 19.36
C PRO A 42 4.58 -11.95 18.44
N GLY A 43 5.67 -11.32 18.83
CA GLY A 43 6.92 -11.31 18.07
C GLY A 43 7.00 -10.28 16.95
N ALA A 44 5.97 -9.48 16.72
CA ALA A 44 6.04 -8.38 15.77
C ALA A 44 6.98 -7.27 16.26
N ALA A 45 7.85 -6.80 15.36
CA ALA A 45 8.72 -5.65 15.61
C ALA A 45 8.02 -4.35 15.16
N VAL A 46 8.25 -3.27 15.88
CA VAL A 46 7.82 -1.92 15.50
C VAL A 46 9.01 -1.14 14.96
N LEU A 47 8.82 -0.48 13.82
CA LEU A 47 9.78 0.41 13.21
C LEU A 47 9.12 1.77 12.93
N ILE A 48 9.43 2.77 13.74
CA ILE A 48 8.93 4.13 13.52
C ILE A 48 9.76 4.75 12.41
N LEU A 49 9.09 5.02 11.27
CA LEU A 49 9.77 5.39 10.04
C LEU A 49 8.93 6.35 9.18
N ASP A 50 9.44 7.55 8.97
CA ASP A 50 9.00 8.38 7.83
C ASP A 50 9.71 7.89 6.56
N ILE A 51 8.97 7.26 5.67
CA ILE A 51 9.50 6.73 4.41
C ILE A 51 9.98 7.82 3.44
N THR A 52 9.68 9.09 3.70
CA THR A 52 10.14 10.23 2.90
C THR A 52 11.52 10.75 3.32
N ASP A 53 12.01 10.33 4.49
CA ASP A 53 13.34 10.65 4.99
C ASP A 53 14.34 9.57 4.56
N GLU A 54 15.15 9.88 3.55
CA GLU A 54 16.16 8.96 3.00
C GLU A 54 17.19 8.52 4.05
N ALA A 55 17.62 9.43 4.92
CA ALA A 55 18.61 9.12 5.95
C ALA A 55 18.03 8.15 7.00
N ALA A 56 16.79 8.39 7.43
CA ALA A 56 16.07 7.53 8.34
C ALA A 56 15.83 6.13 7.74
N VAL A 57 15.43 6.06 6.46
CA VAL A 57 15.23 4.79 5.74
C VAL A 57 16.54 4.01 5.69
N ASN A 58 17.64 4.63 5.25
CA ASN A 58 18.94 3.96 5.18
C ASN A 58 19.44 3.48 6.55
N ALA A 59 19.30 4.30 7.59
CA ALA A 59 19.67 3.93 8.96
C ALA A 59 18.83 2.77 9.52
N ALA A 60 17.54 2.73 9.20
CA ALA A 60 16.65 1.65 9.59
C ALA A 60 17.04 0.33 8.92
N PHE A 61 17.23 0.32 7.60
CA PHE A 61 17.57 -0.88 6.85
C PHE A 61 18.98 -1.42 7.17
N ALA A 62 19.91 -0.56 7.57
CA ALA A 62 21.24 -1.01 8.03
C ALA A 62 21.19 -1.91 9.29
N ARG A 63 20.08 -1.91 10.03
CA ARG A 63 19.88 -2.72 11.24
C ARG A 63 19.08 -3.99 10.98
N ILE A 64 18.46 -4.13 9.80
CA ILE A 64 17.68 -5.31 9.42
C ILE A 64 18.64 -6.36 8.87
N ARG A 65 18.56 -7.58 9.38
CA ARG A 65 19.47 -8.67 9.01
C ARG A 65 18.92 -9.55 7.89
N ALA A 66 17.60 -9.67 7.80
CA ALA A 66 16.92 -10.49 6.80
C ALA A 66 15.57 -9.89 6.46
N LEU A 67 15.17 -10.00 5.20
CA LEU A 67 13.88 -9.58 4.72
C LEU A 67 13.50 -10.46 3.52
N ASP A 68 12.38 -11.16 3.64
CA ASP A 68 11.84 -12.02 2.57
C ASP A 68 10.65 -11.34 1.86
N ILE A 69 9.91 -10.51 2.61
CA ILE A 69 8.67 -9.90 2.12
C ILE A 69 8.66 -8.40 2.44
N LEU A 70 8.43 -7.58 1.41
CA LEU A 70 8.14 -6.16 1.56
C LEU A 70 6.75 -5.85 1.01
N VAL A 71 5.88 -5.28 1.85
CA VAL A 71 4.60 -4.71 1.40
C VAL A 71 4.68 -3.19 1.47
N ASN A 72 4.76 -2.55 0.31
CA ASN A 72 4.70 -1.10 0.18
C ASN A 72 3.23 -0.65 0.19
N ASN A 73 2.73 -0.33 1.38
CA ASN A 73 1.35 0.07 1.58
C ASN A 73 1.21 1.54 2.01
N ALA A 74 2.23 2.14 2.63
CA ALA A 74 2.18 3.55 3.04
C ALA A 74 1.80 4.47 1.89
N GLY A 75 0.85 5.36 2.14
CA GLY A 75 0.38 6.30 1.13
C GLY A 75 -0.68 7.24 1.66
N ILE A 76 -0.80 8.37 1.00
CA ILE A 76 -1.79 9.42 1.28
C ILE A 76 -2.65 9.70 0.05
N GLY A 77 -3.81 10.34 0.26
CA GLY A 77 -4.74 10.72 -0.78
C GLY A 77 -4.92 12.23 -0.90
N LEU A 78 -5.34 12.66 -2.09
CA LEU A 78 -5.70 14.03 -2.37
C LEU A 78 -6.97 14.09 -3.23
N VAL A 79 -7.82 15.08 -2.99
CA VAL A 79 -8.98 15.40 -3.82
C VAL A 79 -8.76 16.75 -4.48
N GLY A 80 -8.84 16.77 -5.80
CA GLY A 80 -8.71 17.97 -6.61
C GLY A 80 -8.56 17.62 -8.09
N GLY A 81 -9.07 18.49 -8.96
CA GLY A 81 -8.71 18.55 -10.37
C GLY A 81 -7.33 19.20 -10.56
N VAL A 82 -6.86 19.33 -11.80
CA VAL A 82 -5.54 19.94 -12.07
C VAL A 82 -5.48 21.39 -11.60
N GLU A 83 -6.56 22.15 -11.81
CA GLU A 83 -6.67 23.57 -11.46
C GLU A 83 -6.81 23.83 -9.96
N GLN A 84 -7.18 22.80 -9.18
CA GLN A 84 -7.39 22.87 -7.73
C GLN A 84 -6.26 22.26 -6.93
N THR A 85 -5.27 21.66 -7.63
CA THR A 85 -4.16 20.99 -6.98
C THR A 85 -2.98 21.95 -6.84
N GLU A 86 -2.71 22.39 -5.62
CA GLU A 86 -1.55 23.22 -5.32
C GLU A 86 -0.24 22.42 -5.52
N LEU A 87 0.82 23.11 -5.96
CA LEU A 87 2.13 22.48 -6.21
C LEU A 87 2.67 21.78 -4.94
N ALA A 88 2.46 22.38 -3.77
CA ALA A 88 2.90 21.81 -2.49
C ALA A 88 2.19 20.48 -2.20
N ASP A 89 0.88 20.40 -2.43
CA ASP A 89 0.08 19.19 -2.24
C ASP A 89 0.46 18.11 -3.25
N PHE A 90 0.66 18.49 -4.52
CA PHE A 90 1.16 17.59 -5.57
C PHE A 90 2.52 17.01 -5.18
N THR A 91 3.46 17.86 -4.79
CA THR A 91 4.81 17.45 -4.37
C THR A 91 4.76 16.52 -3.17
N ARG A 92 3.99 16.86 -2.14
CA ARG A 92 3.83 16.02 -0.93
C ARG A 92 3.27 14.64 -1.27
N LEU A 93 2.30 14.59 -2.18
CA LEU A 93 1.70 13.34 -2.61
C LEU A 93 2.72 12.43 -3.32
N PHE A 94 3.53 12.99 -4.21
CA PHE A 94 4.61 12.27 -4.88
C PHE A 94 5.73 11.86 -3.93
N GLN A 95 6.09 12.71 -2.97
CA GLN A 95 7.08 12.36 -1.95
C GLN A 95 6.67 11.12 -1.16
N VAL A 96 5.41 11.03 -0.73
CA VAL A 96 4.96 9.86 0.06
C VAL A 96 4.72 8.66 -0.84
N ASN A 97 3.87 8.79 -1.87
CA ASN A 97 3.35 7.64 -2.61
C ASN A 97 4.35 7.04 -3.62
N VAL A 98 5.32 7.84 -4.07
CA VAL A 98 6.28 7.43 -5.12
C VAL A 98 7.70 7.44 -4.59
N GLN A 99 8.20 8.58 -4.13
CA GLN A 99 9.57 8.69 -3.65
C GLN A 99 9.80 7.83 -2.40
N GLY A 100 8.88 7.85 -1.42
CA GLY A 100 8.99 7.02 -0.20
C GLY A 100 8.99 5.53 -0.54
N MET A 101 8.11 5.07 -1.44
CA MET A 101 8.13 3.70 -1.94
C MET A 101 9.47 3.36 -2.61
N PHE A 102 10.01 4.26 -3.44
CA PHE A 102 11.31 4.07 -4.06
C PHE A 102 12.43 3.95 -3.02
N LEU A 103 12.49 4.84 -2.03
CA LEU A 103 13.53 4.83 -0.99
C LEU A 103 13.51 3.52 -0.19
N VAL A 104 12.34 3.10 0.26
CA VAL A 104 12.17 1.83 1.00
C VAL A 104 12.55 0.63 0.13
N THR A 105 12.06 0.58 -1.11
CA THR A 105 12.38 -0.51 -2.04
C THR A 105 13.88 -0.59 -2.29
N ARG A 106 14.53 0.54 -2.62
CA ARG A 106 15.98 0.58 -2.84
C ARG A 106 16.78 0.09 -1.65
N ALA A 107 16.41 0.52 -0.44
CA ALA A 107 17.08 0.08 0.79
C ALA A 107 16.83 -1.41 1.12
N ALA A 108 15.70 -1.96 0.69
CA ALA A 108 15.34 -3.36 0.89
C ALA A 108 16.04 -4.33 -0.09
N MET A 109 16.43 -3.87 -1.29
CA MET A 109 16.98 -4.73 -2.34
C MET A 109 18.17 -5.61 -1.88
N PRO A 110 19.17 -5.12 -1.13
CA PRO A 110 20.27 -5.95 -0.67
C PRO A 110 19.86 -7.13 0.23
N LEU A 111 18.67 -7.05 0.84
CA LEU A 111 18.11 -8.09 1.70
C LEU A 111 17.17 -9.03 0.92
N LEU A 112 16.38 -8.49 0.00
CA LEU A 112 15.39 -9.23 -0.78
C LEU A 112 15.99 -10.08 -1.90
N LEU A 113 17.04 -9.60 -2.57
CA LEU A 113 17.65 -10.34 -3.68
C LEU A 113 18.25 -11.69 -3.24
N PRO A 114 19.05 -11.77 -2.16
CA PRO A 114 19.61 -13.05 -1.71
C PRO A 114 18.56 -14.02 -1.19
N SER A 115 17.41 -13.53 -0.71
CA SER A 115 16.33 -14.38 -0.19
C SER A 115 15.33 -14.82 -1.26
N HIS A 116 15.51 -14.43 -2.53
CA HIS A 116 14.50 -14.60 -3.58
C HIS A 116 13.13 -14.05 -3.15
N GLY A 117 13.15 -12.84 -2.60
CA GLY A 117 12.04 -12.25 -1.87
C GLY A 117 10.84 -11.87 -2.73
N SER A 118 9.84 -11.33 -2.07
CA SER A 118 8.62 -10.83 -2.72
C SER A 118 8.30 -9.40 -2.31
N ILE A 119 7.96 -8.57 -3.30
CA ILE A 119 7.42 -7.22 -3.08
C ILE A 119 5.97 -7.19 -3.51
N VAL A 120 5.10 -6.69 -2.65
CA VAL A 120 3.72 -6.34 -2.99
C VAL A 120 3.54 -4.84 -2.82
N ASN A 121 3.22 -4.16 -3.92
CA ASN A 121 2.94 -2.74 -3.93
C ASN A 121 1.42 -2.50 -3.88
N ILE A 122 0.94 -1.66 -2.97
CA ILE A 122 -0.46 -1.29 -2.91
C ILE A 122 -0.70 -0.08 -3.84
N GLY A 123 -1.17 -0.42 -5.04
CA GLY A 123 -1.63 0.54 -6.04
C GLY A 123 -3.02 1.12 -5.72
N SER A 124 -3.84 1.23 -6.74
CA SER A 124 -5.26 1.58 -6.69
C SER A 124 -5.86 1.43 -8.08
N VAL A 125 -7.16 1.18 -8.20
CA VAL A 125 -7.88 1.34 -9.46
C VAL A 125 -7.67 2.74 -10.07
N ALA A 126 -7.42 3.75 -9.24
CA ALA A 126 -7.09 5.11 -9.69
C ALA A 126 -5.78 5.21 -10.48
N GLY A 127 -4.93 4.20 -10.44
CA GLY A 127 -3.74 4.09 -11.32
C GLY A 127 -4.04 3.43 -12.66
N LEU A 128 -5.23 2.84 -12.81
CA LEU A 128 -5.65 2.12 -14.03
C LEU A 128 -6.68 2.92 -14.83
N VAL A 129 -7.58 3.61 -14.13
CA VAL A 129 -8.66 4.40 -14.73
C VAL A 129 -8.69 5.80 -14.15
N GLY A 130 -9.25 6.74 -14.91
CA GLY A 130 -9.49 8.10 -14.44
C GLY A 130 -10.56 8.12 -13.35
N VAL A 131 -10.27 8.74 -12.21
CA VAL A 131 -11.23 8.96 -11.14
C VAL A 131 -11.46 10.46 -10.98
N LYS A 132 -12.73 10.90 -11.03
CA LYS A 132 -13.10 12.31 -10.96
C LYS A 132 -12.51 12.97 -9.70
N LYS A 133 -11.90 14.14 -9.88
CA LYS A 133 -11.24 14.92 -8.81
C LYS A 133 -10.11 14.16 -8.08
N ARG A 134 -9.34 13.34 -8.81
CA ARG A 134 -8.19 12.59 -8.27
C ARG A 134 -6.93 12.75 -9.12
N PHE A 135 -6.76 13.91 -9.77
CA PHE A 135 -5.69 14.15 -10.75
C PHE A 135 -4.31 13.69 -10.25
N ALA A 136 -3.80 14.28 -9.18
CA ALA A 136 -2.48 13.95 -8.66
C ALA A 136 -2.41 12.53 -8.06
N TYR A 137 -3.49 12.08 -7.39
CA TYR A 137 -3.54 10.72 -6.83
C TYR A 137 -3.48 9.65 -7.91
N CYS A 138 -4.23 9.80 -9.01
CA CYS A 138 -4.16 8.89 -10.16
C CYS A 138 -2.74 8.83 -10.72
N ALA A 139 -2.06 9.97 -10.86
CA ALA A 139 -0.70 10.02 -11.35
C ALA A 139 0.27 9.23 -10.46
N THR A 140 0.18 9.38 -9.11
CA THR A 140 1.05 8.62 -8.20
C THR A 140 0.77 7.13 -8.25
N LYS A 141 -0.49 6.70 -8.35
CA LYS A 141 -0.85 5.28 -8.41
C LYS A 141 -0.52 4.65 -9.77
N GLY A 142 -0.54 5.44 -10.85
CA GLY A 142 0.02 5.03 -12.14
C GLY A 142 1.54 4.82 -12.08
N ALA A 143 2.27 5.68 -11.37
CA ALA A 143 3.71 5.52 -11.14
C ALA A 143 4.03 4.23 -10.37
N VAL A 144 3.27 3.90 -9.31
CA VAL A 144 3.41 2.65 -8.54
C VAL A 144 3.27 1.41 -9.45
N ILE A 145 2.29 1.43 -10.37
CA ILE A 145 2.09 0.34 -11.34
C ILE A 145 3.28 0.22 -12.29
N ALA A 146 3.78 1.34 -12.83
CA ALA A 146 4.93 1.35 -13.72
C ALA A 146 6.20 0.83 -13.03
N MET A 147 6.47 1.29 -11.79
CA MET A 147 7.60 0.83 -10.98
C MET A 147 7.51 -0.68 -10.68
N THR A 148 6.32 -1.21 -10.42
CA THR A 148 6.10 -2.65 -10.21
C THR A 148 6.54 -3.47 -11.41
N ARG A 149 6.08 -3.07 -12.61
CA ARG A 149 6.42 -3.77 -13.87
C ARG A 149 7.90 -3.69 -14.17
N GLN A 150 8.51 -2.52 -13.96
CA GLN A 150 9.94 -2.35 -14.21
C GLN A 150 10.79 -3.22 -13.29
N LEU A 151 10.51 -3.24 -11.98
CA LEU A 151 11.24 -4.08 -11.03
C LEU A 151 11.13 -5.57 -11.36
N ALA A 152 9.95 -6.04 -11.79
CA ALA A 152 9.75 -7.44 -12.17
C ALA A 152 10.57 -7.84 -13.42
N VAL A 153 10.83 -6.89 -14.32
CA VAL A 153 11.66 -7.11 -15.53
C VAL A 153 13.14 -7.01 -15.22
N ASP A 154 13.54 -6.12 -14.30
CA ASP A 154 14.94 -5.91 -13.94
C ASP A 154 15.52 -7.07 -13.10
N TYR A 155 14.67 -7.78 -12.31
CA TYR A 155 15.09 -8.83 -11.37
C TYR A 155 14.26 -10.11 -11.51
N PRO A 156 14.17 -10.72 -12.72
CA PRO A 156 13.18 -11.76 -13.00
C PRO A 156 13.44 -13.09 -12.30
N ALA A 157 14.69 -13.36 -11.93
CA ALA A 157 15.08 -14.61 -11.28
C ALA A 157 15.18 -14.49 -9.75
N GLU A 158 15.44 -13.28 -9.26
CA GLU A 158 15.79 -13.06 -7.85
C GLU A 158 14.63 -12.49 -7.04
N LEU A 159 13.62 -11.90 -7.70
CA LEU A 159 12.58 -11.13 -7.01
C LEU A 159 11.23 -11.25 -7.71
N ARG A 160 10.18 -11.51 -6.96
CA ARG A 160 8.81 -11.37 -7.46
C ARG A 160 8.23 -10.01 -7.02
N VAL A 161 7.70 -9.24 -7.97
CA VAL A 161 7.14 -7.92 -7.68
C VAL A 161 5.75 -7.80 -8.29
N ASN A 162 4.73 -7.62 -7.46
CA ASN A 162 3.35 -7.52 -7.90
C ASN A 162 2.66 -6.28 -7.32
N CYS A 163 1.61 -5.82 -7.99
CA CYS A 163 0.80 -4.70 -7.56
C CYS A 163 -0.64 -5.14 -7.32
N ILE A 164 -1.18 -4.82 -6.15
CA ILE A 164 -2.61 -4.92 -5.88
C ILE A 164 -3.23 -3.55 -6.12
N CYS A 165 -4.31 -3.51 -6.90
CA CYS A 165 -5.08 -2.30 -7.18
C CYS A 165 -6.47 -2.41 -6.55
N PRO A 166 -6.64 -1.99 -5.29
CA PRO A 166 -7.94 -2.01 -4.63
C PRO A 166 -8.92 -0.99 -5.24
N GLY A 167 -10.20 -1.32 -5.17
CA GLY A 167 -11.28 -0.33 -5.23
C GLY A 167 -11.34 0.50 -3.94
N THR A 168 -12.53 0.96 -3.57
CA THR A 168 -12.70 1.64 -2.28
C THR A 168 -12.80 0.60 -1.15
N VAL A 169 -11.89 0.71 -0.17
CA VAL A 169 -11.80 -0.21 0.98
C VAL A 169 -12.18 0.53 2.25
N ASP A 170 -12.95 -0.11 3.12
CA ASP A 170 -13.42 0.44 4.40
C ASP A 170 -12.26 0.53 5.39
N THR A 171 -11.70 1.72 5.52
CA THR A 171 -10.47 1.99 6.27
C THR A 171 -10.50 3.39 6.88
N PRO A 172 -9.68 3.68 7.90
CA PRO A 172 -9.50 5.04 8.42
C PRO A 172 -9.17 6.08 7.34
N PHE A 173 -8.56 5.66 6.22
CA PHE A 173 -8.31 6.54 5.07
C PHE A 173 -9.62 7.05 4.45
N VAL A 174 -10.64 6.21 4.32
CA VAL A 174 -11.96 6.59 3.82
C VAL A 174 -12.70 7.45 4.85
N ASP A 175 -12.59 7.14 6.13
CA ASP A 175 -13.19 7.95 7.19
C ASP A 175 -12.59 9.36 7.24
N ALA A 176 -11.27 9.47 7.13
CA ALA A 176 -10.58 10.76 7.04
C ALA A 176 -10.98 11.55 5.78
N TYR A 177 -11.17 10.85 4.63
CA TYR A 177 -11.69 11.47 3.42
C TYR A 177 -13.11 12.03 3.62
N LEU A 178 -14.01 11.24 4.21
CA LEU A 178 -15.38 11.66 4.50
C LEU A 178 -15.40 12.83 5.48
N GLU A 179 -14.58 12.79 6.54
CA GLU A 179 -14.48 13.88 7.51
C GLU A 179 -13.97 15.17 6.88
N LYS A 180 -12.94 15.10 6.07
CA LYS A 180 -12.27 16.27 5.49
C LYS A 180 -13.10 16.94 4.40
N TYR A 181 -13.75 16.17 3.54
CA TYR A 181 -14.37 16.69 2.31
C TYR A 181 -15.90 16.59 2.30
N HIS A 182 -16.50 15.76 3.17
CA HIS A 182 -17.95 15.44 3.14
C HIS A 182 -18.58 15.38 4.53
N ARG A 183 -18.09 16.21 5.45
CA ARG A 183 -18.47 16.18 6.88
C ARG A 183 -19.98 16.21 7.13
N HIS A 184 -20.74 16.93 6.31
CA HIS A 184 -22.19 17.11 6.47
C HIS A 184 -23.04 16.11 5.68
N GLU A 185 -22.40 15.23 4.87
CA GLU A 185 -23.10 14.30 3.98
C GLU A 185 -22.43 12.92 3.95
N LYS A 186 -21.74 12.54 5.02
CA LYS A 186 -20.92 11.31 5.11
C LYS A 186 -21.66 10.05 4.71
N GLU A 187 -22.90 9.87 5.22
CA GLU A 187 -23.71 8.68 4.93
C GLU A 187 -24.09 8.60 3.45
N LYS A 188 -24.49 9.74 2.87
CA LYS A 188 -24.82 9.82 1.45
C LYS A 188 -23.60 9.47 0.60
N VAL A 189 -22.45 10.08 0.88
CA VAL A 189 -21.22 9.83 0.11
C VAL A 189 -20.72 8.41 0.33
N ARG A 190 -20.85 7.84 1.54
CA ARG A 190 -20.52 6.42 1.79
C ARG A 190 -21.43 5.50 0.97
N ALA A 191 -22.70 5.79 0.84
CA ALA A 191 -23.62 5.05 -0.04
C ALA A 191 -23.21 5.16 -1.52
N GLU A 192 -22.82 6.35 -1.98
CA GLU A 192 -22.28 6.53 -3.34
C GLU A 192 -20.98 5.76 -3.58
N LEU A 193 -20.10 5.70 -2.58
CA LEU A 193 -18.88 4.89 -2.63
C LEU A 193 -19.19 3.39 -2.73
N ASN A 194 -20.19 2.90 -2.00
CA ASN A 194 -20.67 1.51 -2.11
C ASN A 194 -21.17 1.19 -3.52
N GLN A 195 -22.02 2.07 -4.08
CA GLN A 195 -22.61 1.88 -5.41
C GLN A 195 -21.60 1.97 -6.55
N ARG A 196 -20.44 2.62 -6.33
CA ARG A 196 -19.37 2.72 -7.33
C ARG A 196 -18.80 1.35 -7.69
N GLN A 197 -18.91 0.41 -6.79
CA GLN A 197 -18.46 -0.97 -6.96
C GLN A 197 -19.68 -1.85 -7.23
N PRO A 198 -19.77 -2.56 -8.37
CA PRO A 198 -20.91 -3.41 -8.72
C PRO A 198 -21.34 -4.40 -7.64
N ILE A 199 -20.39 -4.86 -6.81
CA ILE A 199 -20.69 -5.73 -5.66
C ILE A 199 -21.55 -5.04 -4.57
N GLY A 200 -21.71 -3.71 -4.62
CA GLY A 200 -22.60 -2.93 -3.77
C GLY A 200 -22.08 -2.61 -2.36
N ARG A 201 -20.81 -2.82 -2.09
CA ARG A 201 -20.17 -2.52 -0.79
C ARG A 201 -18.72 -2.10 -0.94
N LEU A 202 -18.16 -1.48 0.09
CA LEU A 202 -16.72 -1.30 0.20
C LEU A 202 -16.02 -2.65 0.37
N GLY A 203 -14.79 -2.75 -0.12
CA GLY A 203 -13.90 -3.84 0.20
C GLY A 203 -13.53 -3.84 1.69
N ARG A 204 -13.22 -4.99 2.26
CA ARG A 204 -12.66 -5.09 3.61
C ARG A 204 -11.14 -5.12 3.52
N PRO A 205 -10.42 -4.53 4.50
CA PRO A 205 -8.95 -4.60 4.54
C PRO A 205 -8.40 -6.04 4.46
N GLU A 206 -9.10 -7.01 5.07
CA GLU A 206 -8.71 -8.42 5.07
C GLU A 206 -8.77 -9.04 3.67
N GLU A 207 -9.66 -8.58 2.80
CA GLU A 207 -9.74 -9.07 1.42
C GLU A 207 -8.47 -8.69 0.64
N ILE A 208 -7.93 -7.49 0.89
CA ILE A 208 -6.66 -7.05 0.30
C ILE A 208 -5.48 -7.80 0.92
N ALA A 209 -5.49 -7.97 2.24
CA ALA A 209 -4.45 -8.68 2.98
C ALA A 209 -4.33 -10.16 2.56
N ASN A 210 -5.45 -10.84 2.30
CA ASN A 210 -5.46 -12.23 1.82
C ASN A 210 -4.82 -12.35 0.42
N LEU A 211 -5.07 -11.38 -0.48
CA LEU A 211 -4.41 -11.36 -1.77
C LEU A 211 -2.91 -11.05 -1.62
N ALA A 212 -2.53 -10.15 -0.71
CA ALA A 212 -1.13 -9.88 -0.41
C ALA A 212 -0.42 -11.14 0.12
N LEU A 213 -1.05 -11.89 1.02
CA LEU A 213 -0.52 -13.18 1.51
C LEU A 213 -0.28 -14.15 0.36
N TYR A 214 -1.28 -14.34 -0.52
CA TYR A 214 -1.11 -15.21 -1.70
C TYR A 214 0.07 -14.78 -2.56
N LEU A 215 0.19 -13.49 -2.88
CA LEU A 215 1.27 -12.98 -3.73
C LEU A 215 2.66 -13.10 -3.06
N CYS A 216 2.72 -13.15 -1.74
CA CYS A 216 3.97 -13.34 -0.99
C CYS A 216 4.33 -14.82 -0.82
N SER A 217 3.39 -15.75 -1.04
CA SER A 217 3.57 -17.18 -0.77
C SER A 217 4.20 -17.93 -1.95
N ALA A 218 4.59 -19.18 -1.72
CA ALA A 218 5.14 -20.08 -2.74
C ALA A 218 4.12 -20.43 -3.83
N GLU A 219 2.82 -20.42 -3.50
CA GLU A 219 1.74 -20.68 -4.46
C GLU A 219 1.68 -19.65 -5.59
N ALA A 220 2.31 -18.47 -5.39
CA ALA A 220 2.40 -17.42 -6.40
C ALA A 220 3.78 -17.38 -7.10
N GLU A 221 4.55 -18.47 -7.11
CA GLU A 221 5.90 -18.51 -7.67
C GLU A 221 5.97 -18.06 -9.14
N PHE A 222 4.93 -18.34 -9.92
CA PHE A 222 4.85 -17.94 -11.34
C PHE A 222 4.15 -16.58 -11.55
N VAL A 223 3.92 -15.80 -10.47
CA VAL A 223 3.25 -14.50 -10.52
C VAL A 223 4.26 -13.39 -10.22
N THR A 224 4.69 -12.67 -11.25
CA THR A 224 5.51 -11.46 -11.14
C THR A 224 5.12 -10.44 -12.20
N GLY A 225 5.32 -9.15 -11.94
CA GLY A 225 4.93 -8.05 -12.83
C GLY A 225 3.42 -7.83 -12.96
N SER A 226 2.62 -8.59 -12.23
CA SER A 226 1.17 -8.57 -12.33
C SER A 226 0.57 -7.37 -11.61
N VAL A 227 -0.48 -6.81 -12.22
CA VAL A 227 -1.30 -5.74 -11.65
C VAL A 227 -2.71 -6.30 -11.47
N ILE A 228 -3.06 -6.60 -10.23
CA ILE A 228 -4.27 -7.35 -9.90
C ILE A 228 -5.29 -6.42 -9.26
N THR A 229 -6.46 -6.29 -9.87
CA THR A 229 -7.58 -5.54 -9.30
C THR A 229 -8.32 -6.37 -8.27
N ILE A 230 -8.71 -5.72 -7.18
CA ILE A 230 -9.63 -6.24 -6.17
C ILE A 230 -10.57 -5.10 -5.80
N ASP A 231 -11.58 -4.88 -6.62
CA ASP A 231 -12.33 -3.64 -6.69
C ASP A 231 -13.86 -3.81 -6.73
N GLY A 232 -14.32 -5.04 -6.49
CA GLY A 232 -15.75 -5.35 -6.52
C GLY A 232 -16.40 -5.17 -7.89
N GLY A 233 -15.61 -5.25 -8.96
CA GLY A 233 -16.06 -5.10 -10.34
C GLY A 233 -16.03 -3.66 -10.87
N TRP A 234 -15.49 -2.70 -10.13
CA TRP A 234 -15.47 -1.29 -10.56
C TRP A 234 -14.83 -1.09 -11.95
N THR A 235 -13.72 -1.76 -12.24
CA THR A 235 -13.01 -1.60 -13.52
C THR A 235 -13.43 -2.60 -14.59
N ALA A 236 -14.45 -3.42 -14.34
CA ALA A 236 -14.93 -4.42 -15.29
C ALA A 236 -15.99 -3.88 -16.27
N GLY A 237 -16.53 -2.69 -16.05
CA GLY A 237 -17.58 -2.07 -16.85
C GLY A 237 -17.51 -0.55 -16.93
#